data_2b34a3b692f82cbc095f350c9aa6161b
#
_entry.id   2b34a3b692f82cbc095f350c9aa6161b
#
_cell.length_a   1.000
_cell.length_b   1.000
_cell.length_c   1.000
_cell.angle_alpha   90.00
_cell.angle_beta   90.00
_cell.angle_gamma   90.00
#
_symmetry.space_group_name_H-M   'P 1'
#
loop_
_entity.id
_entity.type
_entity.pdbx_description
1 polymer ?
#
loop_
_entity_poly.entity_id
_entity_poly.type
_entity_poly.pdbx_seq_one_letter_code
_entity_poly.pdbx_strand_id
1 'polypeptide(L)'
;SSRLIWVIDPLDGTTNFSNGLPSFCCSIALVEDGEPVVGAIYMPWPETTEGRIIHARKGGGAWEGGVRLQIAPGNKPVSGRVVVRGGFLPGRFRPNKDLLANGGQQRSIGSTASELAMVADGTYQYTLHGNPHSWDVAAGIILVREAGGTTLSHNKKGWYPLTTFKDNTLGGTQEAITQETLRHWQSPVLSGNPEMVGFVSDNLLPLPLSTRLLRGTKKALKLSRSNRNP
;
A
#
# COMPACT_ATOMS: atom_id res chain seq x y z
N SER A 1 -0.17 -25.44 -16.41
CA SER A 1 -1.24 -24.42 -16.39
C SER A 1 -0.95 -23.46 -15.26
N SER A 2 -1.02 -22.15 -15.52
CA SER A 2 -0.90 -21.09 -14.50
C SER A 2 -2.06 -21.17 -13.50
N ARG A 3 -1.78 -20.80 -12.24
CA ARG A 3 -2.81 -20.72 -11.20
C ARG A 3 -3.37 -19.30 -11.15
N LEU A 4 -4.67 -19.17 -11.40
CA LEU A 4 -5.40 -17.91 -11.31
C LEU A 4 -6.18 -17.84 -10.00
N ILE A 5 -6.03 -16.76 -9.24
CA ILE A 5 -6.73 -16.52 -7.97
C ILE A 5 -7.31 -15.11 -7.97
N TRP A 6 -8.62 -14.99 -7.72
CA TRP A 6 -9.23 -13.70 -7.43
C TRP A 6 -8.95 -13.28 -5.98
N VAL A 7 -8.50 -12.06 -5.82
CA VAL A 7 -8.24 -11.41 -4.53
C VAL A 7 -9.17 -10.22 -4.44
N ILE A 8 -10.06 -10.22 -3.44
CA ILE A 8 -11.14 -9.24 -3.33
C ILE A 8 -11.16 -8.67 -1.92
N ASP A 9 -11.17 -7.34 -1.81
CA ASP A 9 -11.60 -6.63 -0.62
C ASP A 9 -12.93 -5.94 -0.95
N PRO A 10 -14.07 -6.45 -0.45
CA PRO A 10 -15.36 -5.86 -0.75
C PRO A 10 -15.57 -4.48 -0.13
N LEU A 11 -14.82 -4.15 0.92
CA LEU A 11 -14.96 -2.88 1.65
C LEU A 11 -13.65 -2.50 2.36
N ASP A 12 -12.66 -2.01 1.60
CA ASP A 12 -11.46 -1.40 2.18
C ASP A 12 -11.82 -0.01 2.76
N GLY A 13 -11.35 0.25 3.98
CA GLY A 13 -11.76 1.43 4.75
C GLY A 13 -13.01 1.19 5.60
N THR A 14 -13.20 -0.03 6.13
CA THR A 14 -14.34 -0.40 6.98
C THR A 14 -14.59 0.55 8.16
N THR A 15 -13.52 1.06 8.79
CA THR A 15 -13.63 2.06 9.87
C THR A 15 -14.27 3.35 9.34
N ASN A 16 -13.89 3.81 8.16
CA ASN A 16 -14.48 5.00 7.54
C ASN A 16 -15.97 4.78 7.27
N PHE A 17 -16.29 3.67 6.62
CA PHE A 17 -17.68 3.30 6.31
C PHE A 17 -18.55 3.25 7.56
N SER A 18 -18.09 2.57 8.62
CA SER A 18 -18.83 2.45 9.88
C SER A 18 -19.03 3.78 10.62
N ASN A 19 -18.22 4.79 10.30
CA ASN A 19 -18.34 6.14 10.88
C ASN A 19 -18.95 7.17 9.90
N GLY A 20 -19.52 6.72 8.77
CA GLY A 20 -20.18 7.59 7.80
C GLY A 20 -19.23 8.45 6.97
N LEU A 21 -17.95 8.12 6.92
CA LEU A 21 -16.98 8.82 6.07
C LEU A 21 -16.99 8.20 4.66
N PRO A 22 -16.86 9.02 3.59
CA PRO A 22 -16.97 8.52 2.22
C PRO A 22 -15.72 7.79 1.71
N SER A 23 -14.60 7.85 2.44
CA SER A 23 -13.29 7.36 2.01
C SER A 23 -13.16 5.85 2.21
N PHE A 24 -13.86 5.08 1.39
CA PHE A 24 -13.80 3.62 1.30
C PHE A 24 -13.86 3.18 -0.16
N CYS A 25 -13.55 1.93 -0.44
CA CYS A 25 -13.61 1.40 -1.80
C CYS A 25 -13.88 -0.11 -1.83
N CYS A 26 -14.20 -0.62 -3.02
CA CYS A 26 -14.16 -2.05 -3.35
C CYS A 26 -12.92 -2.30 -4.23
N SER A 27 -12.11 -3.30 -3.89
CA SER A 27 -10.86 -3.65 -4.56
C SER A 27 -10.91 -5.08 -5.07
N ILE A 28 -10.64 -5.29 -6.37
CA ILE A 28 -10.67 -6.61 -7.03
C ILE A 28 -9.40 -6.77 -7.85
N ALA A 29 -8.71 -7.88 -7.69
CA ALA A 29 -7.55 -8.23 -8.50
C ALA A 29 -7.59 -9.69 -8.95
N LEU A 30 -7.07 -9.96 -10.15
CA LEU A 30 -6.70 -11.30 -10.60
C LEU A 30 -5.19 -11.47 -10.43
N VAL A 31 -4.79 -12.51 -9.74
CA VAL A 31 -3.40 -12.88 -9.48
C VAL A 31 -3.09 -14.17 -10.24
N GLU A 32 -2.08 -14.12 -11.11
CA GLU A 32 -1.56 -15.26 -11.86
C GLU A 32 -0.21 -15.68 -11.27
N ASP A 33 -0.12 -16.89 -10.76
CA ASP A 33 1.11 -17.44 -10.16
C ASP A 33 1.78 -16.50 -9.13
N GLY A 34 0.96 -15.73 -8.41
CA GLY A 34 1.39 -14.76 -7.40
C GLY A 34 1.60 -13.34 -7.90
N GLU A 35 1.55 -13.09 -9.20
CA GLU A 35 1.65 -11.76 -9.80
C GLU A 35 0.25 -11.16 -10.04
N PRO A 36 -0.06 -9.94 -9.56
CA PRO A 36 -1.26 -9.23 -9.96
C PRO A 36 -1.23 -8.88 -11.45
N VAL A 37 -2.21 -9.39 -12.23
CA VAL A 37 -2.27 -9.20 -13.70
C VAL A 37 -3.48 -8.39 -14.16
N VAL A 38 -4.54 -8.32 -13.37
CA VAL A 38 -5.69 -7.43 -13.56
C VAL A 38 -6.05 -6.82 -12.23
N GLY A 39 -6.48 -5.56 -12.22
CA GLY A 39 -6.98 -4.89 -11.03
C GLY A 39 -8.03 -3.84 -11.35
N ALA A 40 -9.00 -3.71 -10.46
CA ALA A 40 -10.00 -2.64 -10.50
C ALA A 40 -10.30 -2.19 -9.07
N ILE A 41 -10.43 -0.87 -8.89
CA ILE A 41 -10.82 -0.26 -7.62
C ILE A 41 -11.98 0.69 -7.91
N TYR A 42 -13.13 0.43 -7.28
CA TYR A 42 -14.28 1.33 -7.28
C TYR A 42 -14.25 2.19 -6.02
N MET A 43 -14.29 3.51 -6.19
CA MET A 43 -14.40 4.51 -5.13
C MET A 43 -15.69 5.30 -5.30
N PRO A 44 -16.58 5.38 -4.28
CA PRO A 44 -17.82 6.16 -4.37
C PRO A 44 -17.58 7.68 -4.29
N TRP A 45 -16.35 8.11 -4.11
CA TRP A 45 -15.91 9.50 -3.97
C TRP A 45 -14.64 9.76 -4.78
N PRO A 46 -14.21 11.02 -5.02
CA PRO A 46 -14.88 12.30 -4.74
C PRO A 46 -16.01 12.63 -5.71
N GLU A 47 -16.19 11.84 -6.75
CA GLU A 47 -17.22 12.04 -7.74
C GLU A 47 -18.63 11.68 -7.22
N THR A 48 -19.62 12.30 -7.80
CA THR A 48 -20.87 12.64 -7.17
C THR A 48 -21.92 11.54 -7.08
N THR A 49 -22.31 10.90 -8.18
CA THR A 49 -23.46 9.98 -8.17
C THR A 49 -23.11 8.55 -8.56
N GLU A 50 -22.09 8.38 -9.37
CA GLU A 50 -21.70 7.06 -9.92
C GLU A 50 -20.39 6.54 -9.35
N GLY A 51 -19.63 7.40 -8.61
CA GLY A 51 -18.30 7.09 -8.16
C GLY A 51 -17.30 7.00 -9.33
N ARG A 52 -16.13 6.46 -9.08
CA ARG A 52 -15.08 6.29 -10.09
C ARG A 52 -14.51 4.88 -10.06
N ILE A 53 -14.14 4.35 -11.22
CA ILE A 53 -13.47 3.06 -11.36
C ILE A 53 -12.11 3.28 -12.01
N ILE A 54 -11.06 2.94 -11.29
CA ILE A 54 -9.70 2.86 -11.82
C ILE A 54 -9.37 1.40 -12.06
N HIS A 55 -8.91 1.06 -13.26
CA HIS A 55 -8.60 -0.31 -13.62
C HIS A 55 -7.32 -0.43 -14.45
N ALA A 56 -6.70 -1.61 -14.41
CA ALA A 56 -5.53 -1.93 -15.21
C ALA A 56 -5.48 -3.42 -15.54
N ARG A 57 -4.78 -3.75 -16.62
CA ARG A 57 -4.32 -5.09 -16.94
C ARG A 57 -2.84 -5.05 -17.33
N LYS A 58 -2.13 -6.11 -17.04
CA LYS A 58 -0.70 -6.26 -17.37
C LYS A 58 -0.43 -5.96 -18.84
N GLY A 59 0.45 -4.99 -19.11
CA GLY A 59 0.79 -4.49 -20.44
C GLY A 59 -0.31 -3.66 -21.13
N GLY A 60 -1.39 -3.33 -20.42
CA GLY A 60 -2.52 -2.56 -20.98
C GLY A 60 -2.61 -1.11 -20.53
N GLY A 61 -1.78 -0.70 -19.57
CA GLY A 61 -1.89 0.60 -18.93
C GLY A 61 -2.96 0.65 -17.84
N ALA A 62 -2.96 1.72 -17.05
CA ALA A 62 -3.98 2.05 -16.07
C ALA A 62 -4.94 3.10 -16.62
N TRP A 63 -6.23 2.98 -16.32
CA TRP A 63 -7.30 3.75 -16.96
C TRP A 63 -8.40 4.14 -15.98
N GLU A 64 -9.04 5.28 -16.26
CA GLU A 64 -10.28 5.73 -15.63
C GLU A 64 -11.16 6.39 -16.69
N GLY A 65 -12.39 5.91 -16.88
CA GLY A 65 -13.34 6.50 -17.81
C GLY A 65 -12.79 6.71 -19.25
N GLY A 66 -11.88 5.83 -19.72
CA GLY A 66 -11.21 5.96 -21.02
C GLY A 66 -9.98 6.89 -21.01
N VAL A 67 -9.64 7.53 -19.91
CA VAL A 67 -8.43 8.34 -19.72
C VAL A 67 -7.30 7.47 -19.21
N ARG A 68 -6.14 7.50 -19.89
CA ARG A 68 -4.95 6.80 -19.44
C ARG A 68 -4.29 7.53 -18.27
N LEU A 69 -4.05 6.81 -17.20
CA LEU A 69 -3.47 7.37 -15.99
C LEU A 69 -1.94 7.34 -16.02
N GLN A 70 -1.35 8.27 -15.28
CA GLN A 70 0.09 8.36 -15.06
C GLN A 70 0.36 8.81 -13.63
N ILE A 71 1.35 8.19 -13.01
CA ILE A 71 1.83 8.57 -11.69
C ILE A 71 2.38 10.01 -11.67
N ALA A 72 2.42 10.61 -10.48
CA ALA A 72 3.07 11.89 -10.29
C ALA A 72 4.56 11.84 -10.68
N PRO A 73 5.08 12.74 -11.52
CA PRO A 73 6.49 12.80 -11.86
C PRO A 73 7.33 13.33 -10.69
N GLY A 74 8.64 13.10 -10.78
CA GLY A 74 9.62 13.67 -9.86
C GLY A 74 10.42 12.61 -9.10
N ASN A 75 11.61 13.01 -8.66
CA ASN A 75 12.57 12.14 -7.97
C ASN A 75 12.56 12.31 -6.44
N LYS A 76 11.89 13.35 -5.94
CA LYS A 76 11.72 13.63 -4.50
C LYS A 76 10.32 14.16 -4.23
N PRO A 77 9.78 13.95 -3.01
CA PRO A 77 8.51 14.55 -2.63
C PRO A 77 8.60 16.07 -2.63
N VAL A 78 7.59 16.72 -3.18
CA VAL A 78 7.52 18.18 -3.28
C VAL A 78 6.61 18.73 -2.20
N SER A 79 7.03 19.84 -1.55
CA SER A 79 6.20 20.56 -0.60
C SER A 79 4.90 21.04 -1.26
N GLY A 80 3.79 20.97 -0.52
CA GLY A 80 2.47 21.35 -1.03
C GLY A 80 1.73 20.22 -1.78
N ARG A 81 2.41 19.11 -2.13
CA ARG A 81 1.76 17.92 -2.68
C ARG A 81 1.60 16.82 -1.63
N VAL A 82 0.56 16.03 -1.79
CA VAL A 82 0.13 15.05 -0.80
C VAL A 82 0.93 13.75 -0.90
N VAL A 83 1.22 13.16 0.27
CA VAL A 83 1.84 11.84 0.43
C VAL A 83 1.13 11.07 1.52
N VAL A 84 1.17 9.75 1.47
CA VAL A 84 0.68 8.90 2.56
C VAL A 84 1.85 8.24 3.28
N ARG A 85 1.85 8.38 4.59
CA ARG A 85 2.70 7.60 5.49
C ARG A 85 1.80 7.02 6.58
N GLY A 86 1.38 5.79 6.41
CA GLY A 86 0.40 5.13 7.30
C GLY A 86 0.86 5.10 8.75
N GLY A 87 -0.10 5.18 9.66
CA GLY A 87 0.10 5.32 11.11
C GLY A 87 0.86 4.20 11.82
N PHE A 88 1.22 3.12 11.13
CA PHE A 88 1.98 1.98 11.68
C PHE A 88 3.50 2.03 11.44
N LEU A 89 3.99 3.07 10.76
CA LEU A 89 5.43 3.32 10.60
C LEU A 89 6.19 3.52 11.92
N PRO A 90 5.61 4.10 12.99
CA PRO A 90 6.33 4.35 14.23
C PRO A 90 6.95 3.13 14.92
N GLY A 91 6.68 1.91 14.44
CA GLY A 91 7.24 0.68 15.01
C GLY A 91 8.40 0.05 14.25
N ARG A 92 8.64 0.43 12.98
CA ARG A 92 9.66 -0.23 12.13
C ARG A 92 10.68 0.74 11.54
N PHE A 93 10.24 1.93 11.11
CA PHE A 93 11.08 2.90 10.41
C PHE A 93 10.94 4.29 11.03
N ARG A 94 11.97 5.10 10.83
CA ARG A 94 11.95 6.56 11.06
C ARG A 94 12.48 7.27 9.82
N PRO A 95 11.86 8.37 9.39
CA PRO A 95 12.44 9.22 8.35
C PRO A 95 13.72 9.87 8.89
N ASN A 96 14.72 10.00 8.03
CA ASN A 96 15.90 10.82 8.31
C ASN A 96 15.59 12.31 8.08
N LYS A 97 16.61 13.19 8.24
CA LYS A 97 16.44 14.64 8.08
C LYS A 97 16.04 15.03 6.66
N ASP A 98 16.55 14.34 5.64
CA ASP A 98 16.27 14.65 4.24
C ASP A 98 14.83 14.31 3.86
N LEU A 99 14.31 13.18 4.30
CA LEU A 99 12.91 12.81 4.09
C LEU A 99 11.95 13.70 4.92
N LEU A 100 12.38 14.19 6.10
CA LEU A 100 11.60 15.13 6.87
C LEU A 100 11.52 16.51 6.20
N ALA A 101 12.64 16.98 5.64
CA ALA A 101 12.71 18.27 4.95
C ALA A 101 11.94 18.26 3.61
N ASN A 102 11.94 17.12 2.90
CA ASN A 102 11.34 16.97 1.57
C ASN A 102 10.14 15.99 1.60
N GLY A 103 9.42 15.92 2.70
CA GLY A 103 8.48 14.82 2.93
C GLY A 103 7.11 14.94 2.26
N GLY A 104 6.78 16.06 1.62
CA GLY A 104 5.42 16.35 1.17
C GLY A 104 4.45 16.61 2.33
N GLN A 105 3.18 16.85 2.01
CA GLN A 105 2.12 17.00 3.02
C GLN A 105 1.48 15.64 3.32
N GLN A 106 1.63 15.18 4.55
CA GLN A 106 1.07 13.89 4.95
C GLN A 106 -0.45 13.95 5.09
N ARG A 107 -1.11 13.03 4.43
CA ARG A 107 -2.54 12.73 4.58
C ARG A 107 -2.72 11.22 4.55
N SER A 108 -3.68 10.71 5.31
CA SER A 108 -4.14 9.34 5.21
C SER A 108 -5.65 9.38 5.24
N ILE A 109 -6.27 8.73 4.28
CA ILE A 109 -7.72 8.67 4.16
C ILE A 109 -8.28 7.37 4.74
N GLY A 110 -7.42 6.47 5.18
CA GLY A 110 -7.82 5.25 5.90
C GLY A 110 -8.37 4.12 5.02
N SER A 111 -8.07 4.15 3.73
CA SER A 111 -8.35 3.09 2.76
C SER A 111 -7.10 2.87 1.91
N THR A 112 -6.43 1.75 2.11
CA THR A 112 -5.15 1.44 1.47
C THR A 112 -5.29 1.31 -0.03
N ALA A 113 -6.33 0.61 -0.51
CA ALA A 113 -6.56 0.45 -1.93
C ALA A 113 -6.90 1.77 -2.61
N SER A 114 -7.72 2.63 -1.99
CA SER A 114 -7.99 3.99 -2.51
C SER A 114 -6.72 4.82 -2.58
N GLU A 115 -5.87 4.77 -1.55
CA GLU A 115 -4.60 5.51 -1.52
C GLU A 115 -3.64 5.06 -2.64
N LEU A 116 -3.60 3.75 -2.95
CA LEU A 116 -2.83 3.22 -4.09
C LEU A 116 -3.42 3.63 -5.45
N ALA A 117 -4.74 3.65 -5.58
CA ALA A 117 -5.42 4.17 -6.77
C ALA A 117 -5.08 5.64 -7.01
N MET A 118 -5.02 6.45 -5.95
CA MET A 118 -4.62 7.87 -6.01
C MET A 118 -3.12 8.08 -6.27
N VAL A 119 -2.28 7.08 -6.07
CA VAL A 119 -0.91 7.09 -6.61
C VAL A 119 -0.92 6.86 -8.11
N ALA A 120 -1.73 5.90 -8.59
CA ALA A 120 -1.80 5.58 -10.01
C ALA A 120 -2.36 6.73 -10.86
N ASP A 121 -3.26 7.56 -10.32
CA ASP A 121 -3.78 8.76 -10.98
C ASP A 121 -2.93 10.02 -10.77
N GLY A 122 -1.82 9.93 -10.02
CA GLY A 122 -0.89 11.03 -9.77
C GLY A 122 -1.35 12.02 -8.69
N THR A 123 -2.47 11.80 -8.02
CA THR A 123 -2.94 12.64 -6.90
C THR A 123 -1.96 12.57 -5.73
N TYR A 124 -1.56 11.37 -5.33
CA TYR A 124 -0.52 11.17 -4.33
C TYR A 124 0.84 10.95 -4.98
N GLN A 125 1.88 11.58 -4.42
CA GLN A 125 3.24 11.40 -4.89
C GLN A 125 3.77 10.00 -4.59
N TYR A 126 3.49 9.51 -3.38
CA TYR A 126 3.79 8.16 -2.93
C TYR A 126 2.90 7.77 -1.75
N THR A 127 2.79 6.47 -1.52
CA THR A 127 2.17 5.91 -0.31
C THR A 127 3.13 4.94 0.37
N LEU A 128 3.10 4.92 1.69
CA LEU A 128 3.84 3.99 2.53
C LEU A 128 2.91 3.42 3.59
N HIS A 129 2.61 2.12 3.46
CA HIS A 129 1.75 1.36 4.38
C HIS A 129 2.58 0.39 5.22
N GLY A 130 2.25 0.29 6.50
CA GLY A 130 3.07 -0.47 7.45
C GLY A 130 2.92 -1.98 7.35
N ASN A 131 1.72 -2.48 7.12
CA ASN A 131 1.46 -3.93 7.12
C ASN A 131 0.09 -4.28 6.51
N PRO A 132 -0.19 -3.86 5.27
CA PRO A 132 -1.44 -4.22 4.59
C PRO A 132 -1.47 -5.72 4.28
N HIS A 133 -2.67 -6.24 4.08
CA HIS A 133 -2.89 -7.58 3.53
C HIS A 133 -2.82 -7.59 2.01
N SER A 134 -2.79 -8.78 1.41
CA SER A 134 -2.78 -8.93 -0.04
C SER A 134 -4.01 -8.31 -0.72
N TRP A 135 -5.19 -8.40 -0.10
CA TRP A 135 -6.43 -7.86 -0.64
C TRP A 135 -6.48 -6.33 -0.61
N ASP A 136 -5.78 -5.69 0.34
CA ASP A 136 -5.66 -4.24 0.40
C ASP A 136 -4.80 -3.67 -0.74
N VAL A 137 -3.88 -4.49 -1.31
CA VAL A 137 -2.84 -3.98 -2.21
C VAL A 137 -2.81 -4.60 -3.60
N ALA A 138 -3.38 -5.80 -3.81
CA ALA A 138 -3.22 -6.53 -5.07
C ALA A 138 -3.68 -5.72 -6.29
N ALA A 139 -4.86 -5.10 -6.25
CA ALA A 139 -5.32 -4.23 -7.32
C ALA A 139 -4.45 -2.97 -7.44
N GLY A 140 -4.11 -2.33 -6.33
CA GLY A 140 -3.26 -1.14 -6.31
C GLY A 140 -1.87 -1.36 -6.92
N ILE A 141 -1.25 -2.52 -6.69
CA ILE A 141 0.07 -2.87 -7.27
C ILE A 141 0.03 -2.84 -8.80
N ILE A 142 -0.96 -3.48 -9.41
CA ILE A 142 -1.06 -3.49 -10.87
C ILE A 142 -1.44 -2.10 -11.41
N LEU A 143 -2.32 -1.35 -10.73
CA LEU A 143 -2.67 0.02 -11.11
C LEU A 143 -1.42 0.93 -11.13
N VAL A 144 -0.66 0.94 -10.05
CA VAL A 144 0.58 1.75 -9.94
C VAL A 144 1.59 1.36 -11.01
N ARG A 145 1.82 0.05 -11.21
CA ARG A 145 2.75 -0.45 -12.21
C ARG A 145 2.36 -0.03 -13.63
N GLU A 146 1.10 -0.18 -13.99
CA GLU A 146 0.60 0.14 -15.33
C GLU A 146 0.46 1.66 -15.58
N ALA A 147 0.44 2.46 -14.51
CA ALA A 147 0.55 3.93 -14.58
C ALA A 147 2.01 4.42 -14.66
N GLY A 148 3.00 3.53 -14.75
CA GLY A 148 4.43 3.86 -14.85
C GLY A 148 5.17 3.95 -13.51
N GLY A 149 4.56 3.48 -12.43
CA GLY A 149 5.13 3.45 -11.09
C GLY A 149 5.82 2.15 -10.73
N THR A 150 6.26 2.09 -9.48
CA THR A 150 6.79 0.88 -8.85
C THR A 150 6.24 0.73 -7.44
N THR A 151 6.21 -0.51 -6.99
CA THR A 151 5.88 -0.85 -5.61
C THR A 151 7.03 -1.66 -5.02
N LEU A 152 7.51 -1.23 -3.84
CA LEU A 152 8.48 -1.97 -3.06
C LEU A 152 7.80 -2.59 -1.84
N SER A 153 8.34 -3.73 -1.42
CA SER A 153 8.07 -4.34 -0.12
C SER A 153 9.37 -4.42 0.69
N HIS A 154 9.27 -4.77 1.98
CA HIS A 154 10.41 -4.80 2.88
C HIS A 154 10.49 -6.12 3.64
N ASN A 155 11.66 -6.74 3.62
CA ASN A 155 11.99 -7.93 4.41
C ASN A 155 13.26 -7.73 5.25
N LYS A 156 13.85 -8.82 5.78
CA LYS A 156 15.09 -8.78 6.57
C LYS A 156 16.31 -8.28 5.79
N LYS A 157 16.29 -8.37 4.45
CA LYS A 157 17.39 -7.94 3.56
C LYS A 157 17.25 -6.47 3.09
N GLY A 158 16.10 -5.83 3.35
CA GLY A 158 15.80 -4.46 2.95
C GLY A 158 14.59 -4.33 2.03
N TRP A 159 14.49 -3.20 1.34
CA TRP A 159 13.47 -2.94 0.34
C TRP A 159 13.76 -3.69 -0.95
N TYR A 160 12.72 -4.24 -1.56
CA TYR A 160 12.81 -4.99 -2.83
C TYR A 160 11.55 -4.75 -3.68
N PRO A 161 11.63 -4.84 -5.02
CA PRO A 161 10.47 -4.71 -5.90
C PRO A 161 9.40 -5.77 -5.59
N LEU A 162 8.18 -5.34 -5.34
CA LEU A 162 7.03 -6.22 -5.12
C LEU A 162 6.32 -6.48 -6.45
N THR A 163 6.81 -7.42 -7.23
CA THR A 163 6.18 -7.86 -8.48
C THR A 163 5.26 -9.05 -8.29
N THR A 164 5.53 -9.85 -7.26
CA THR A 164 4.78 -11.06 -6.94
C THR A 164 4.69 -11.26 -5.43
N PHE A 165 3.60 -11.86 -4.97
CA PHE A 165 3.42 -12.25 -3.57
C PHE A 165 4.29 -13.46 -3.14
N LYS A 166 5.04 -14.05 -4.07
CA LYS A 166 5.97 -15.16 -3.79
C LYS A 166 7.16 -14.73 -2.92
N ASP A 167 7.62 -13.49 -3.06
CA ASP A 167 8.88 -13.03 -2.47
C ASP A 167 8.86 -12.84 -0.95
N ASN A 168 7.73 -13.01 -0.30
CA ASN A 168 7.57 -12.73 1.12
C ASN A 168 7.61 -13.97 2.03
N THR A 169 7.85 -15.15 1.51
CA THR A 169 8.02 -16.33 2.35
C THR A 169 9.39 -16.32 3.01
N LEU A 170 9.39 -16.28 4.34
CA LEU A 170 10.55 -16.34 5.22
C LEU A 170 11.49 -17.51 4.85
N GLY A 171 12.39 -17.29 3.87
CA GLY A 171 13.55 -18.17 3.65
C GLY A 171 13.29 -19.57 3.04
N GLY A 172 12.12 -19.82 2.48
CA GLY A 172 11.79 -21.11 1.86
C GLY A 172 11.84 -21.08 0.32
N THR A 173 12.24 -22.18 -0.29
CA THR A 173 12.07 -22.49 -1.71
C THR A 173 10.60 -22.36 -2.07
N GLN A 174 10.33 -21.62 -3.13
CA GLN A 174 8.99 -21.24 -3.58
C GLN A 174 8.06 -22.40 -3.83
N GLU A 175 7.19 -22.67 -2.89
CA GLU A 175 5.96 -23.43 -3.17
C GLU A 175 5.00 -22.56 -4.00
N ALA A 176 4.15 -23.21 -4.76
CA ALA A 176 3.13 -22.55 -5.57
C ALA A 176 2.26 -21.64 -4.68
N ILE A 177 1.98 -20.42 -5.12
CA ILE A 177 1.06 -19.51 -4.42
C ILE A 177 -0.31 -20.17 -4.27
N THR A 178 -0.82 -20.16 -3.05
CA THR A 178 -2.14 -20.68 -2.70
C THR A 178 -3.02 -19.54 -2.16
N GLN A 179 -4.33 -19.81 -2.04
CA GLN A 179 -5.24 -18.87 -1.38
C GLN A 179 -4.80 -18.60 0.05
N GLU A 180 -4.29 -19.60 0.75
CA GLU A 180 -3.82 -19.48 2.13
C GLU A 180 -2.58 -18.59 2.24
N THR A 181 -1.59 -18.74 1.34
CA THR A 181 -0.41 -17.87 1.31
C THR A 181 -0.79 -16.42 1.05
N LEU A 182 -1.73 -16.15 0.14
CA LEU A 182 -2.25 -14.81 -0.10
C LEU A 182 -2.99 -14.27 1.13
N ARG A 183 -3.82 -15.09 1.78
CA ARG A 183 -4.57 -14.69 2.99
C ARG A 183 -3.65 -14.27 4.15
N HIS A 184 -2.51 -14.92 4.31
CA HIS A 184 -1.55 -14.62 5.38
C HIS A 184 -0.47 -13.62 4.98
N TRP A 185 -0.44 -13.21 3.71
CA TRP A 185 0.56 -12.25 3.26
C TRP A 185 0.33 -10.87 3.91
N GLN A 186 1.39 -10.36 4.53
CA GLN A 186 1.46 -9.00 5.08
C GLN A 186 2.88 -8.48 5.00
N SER A 187 3.06 -7.27 4.53
CA SER A 187 4.38 -6.64 4.46
C SER A 187 4.25 -5.12 4.34
N PRO A 188 5.28 -4.35 4.73
CA PRO A 188 5.34 -2.94 4.37
C PRO A 188 5.30 -2.76 2.85
N VAL A 189 4.54 -1.78 2.38
CA VAL A 189 4.38 -1.46 0.97
C VAL A 189 4.66 0.02 0.75
N LEU A 190 5.56 0.33 -0.19
CA LEU A 190 5.93 1.67 -0.62
C LEU A 190 5.69 1.77 -2.13
N SER A 191 4.82 2.69 -2.57
CA SER A 191 4.40 2.80 -3.98
C SER A 191 4.49 4.23 -4.48
N GLY A 192 4.93 4.42 -5.73
CA GLY A 192 5.05 5.73 -6.38
C GLY A 192 5.94 5.71 -7.62
N ASN A 193 6.42 6.88 -8.02
CA ASN A 193 7.43 7.00 -9.08
C ASN A 193 8.71 6.25 -8.68
N PRO A 194 9.37 5.51 -9.59
CA PRO A 194 10.55 4.71 -9.25
C PRO A 194 11.68 5.49 -8.56
N GLU A 195 12.02 6.69 -9.05
CA GLU A 195 13.07 7.52 -8.45
C GLU A 195 12.65 8.05 -7.07
N MET A 196 11.39 8.48 -6.94
CA MET A 196 10.83 8.95 -5.67
C MET A 196 10.77 7.85 -4.62
N VAL A 197 10.36 6.64 -5.01
CA VAL A 197 10.32 5.47 -4.13
C VAL A 197 11.74 5.09 -3.70
N GLY A 198 12.72 5.16 -4.60
CA GLY A 198 14.14 5.01 -4.29
C GLY A 198 14.58 6.02 -3.23
N PHE A 199 14.34 7.32 -3.47
CA PHE A 199 14.65 8.36 -2.49
C PHE A 199 13.99 8.10 -1.13
N VAL A 200 12.71 7.75 -1.10
CA VAL A 200 11.99 7.50 0.16
C VAL A 200 12.55 6.27 0.88
N SER A 201 12.80 5.16 0.17
CA SER A 201 13.34 3.93 0.76
C SER A 201 14.73 4.13 1.37
N ASP A 202 15.61 4.87 0.70
CA ASP A 202 16.99 5.18 1.16
C ASP A 202 16.99 6.09 2.39
N ASN A 203 15.93 6.89 2.57
CA ASN A 203 15.80 7.83 3.68
C ASN A 203 14.87 7.35 4.81
N LEU A 204 14.46 6.08 4.77
CA LEU A 204 13.73 5.38 5.84
C LEU A 204 14.69 4.50 6.64
N LEU A 205 15.08 4.98 7.82
CA LEU A 205 16.00 4.24 8.69
C LEU A 205 15.24 3.22 9.54
N PRO A 206 15.71 1.98 9.65
CA PRO A 206 15.13 1.00 10.56
C PRO A 206 15.29 1.46 12.01
N LEU A 207 14.26 1.23 12.82
CA LEU A 207 14.35 1.51 14.25
C LEU A 207 15.19 0.45 14.96
N PRO A 208 16.10 0.82 15.90
CA PRO A 208 16.83 -0.10 16.73
C PRO A 208 15.91 -1.08 17.47
N LEU A 209 16.35 -2.33 17.63
CA LEU A 209 15.59 -3.38 18.33
C LEU A 209 15.20 -2.98 19.77
N SER A 210 16.08 -2.25 20.47
CA SER A 210 15.82 -1.70 21.81
C SER A 210 14.58 -0.79 21.83
N THR A 211 14.42 0.05 20.81
CA THR A 211 13.27 0.96 20.69
C THR A 211 11.99 0.20 20.35
N ARG A 212 12.09 -0.91 19.62
CA ARG A 212 10.97 -1.79 19.27
C ARG A 212 10.43 -2.52 20.49
N LEU A 213 11.31 -3.05 21.34
CA LEU A 213 10.96 -3.75 22.59
C LEU A 213 10.29 -2.82 23.60
N LEU A 214 10.82 -1.62 23.81
CA LEU A 214 10.24 -0.62 24.73
C LEU A 214 8.83 -0.15 24.31
N ARG A 215 8.54 -0.11 23.01
CA ARG A 215 7.20 0.23 22.51
C ARG A 215 6.22 -0.94 22.62
N GLY A 216 6.68 -2.17 22.43
CA GLY A 216 5.89 -3.39 22.62
C GLY A 216 5.42 -3.56 24.07
N THR A 217 6.30 -3.34 25.04
CA THR A 217 5.99 -3.40 26.47
C THR A 217 5.03 -2.28 26.91
N LYS A 218 5.18 -1.05 26.40
CA LYS A 218 4.24 0.04 26.68
C LYS A 218 2.84 -0.21 26.10
N LYS A 219 2.74 -0.87 24.93
CA LYS A 219 1.44 -1.24 24.33
C LYS A 219 0.77 -2.36 25.13
N ALA A 220 1.52 -3.36 25.58
CA ALA A 220 1.03 -4.44 26.43
C ALA A 220 0.55 -3.93 27.79
N LEU A 221 1.28 -3.00 28.41
CA LEU A 221 0.90 -2.34 29.67
C LEU A 221 -0.36 -1.44 29.54
N LYS A 222 -0.55 -0.80 28.39
CA LYS A 222 -1.77 0.00 28.13
C LYS A 222 -3.00 -0.89 27.95
N LEU A 223 -2.87 -2.02 27.24
CA LEU A 223 -3.94 -2.99 27.06
C LEU A 223 -4.33 -3.67 28.38
N SER A 224 -3.35 -3.98 29.25
CA SER A 224 -3.63 -4.55 30.57
C SER A 224 -4.32 -3.57 31.55
N ARG A 225 -4.14 -2.27 31.36
CA ARG A 225 -4.84 -1.22 32.15
C ARG A 225 -6.24 -0.93 31.63
N SER A 226 -6.49 -1.05 30.32
CA SER A 226 -7.82 -0.86 29.72
C SER A 226 -8.80 -1.98 30.11
N ASN A 227 -8.30 -3.19 30.37
CA ASN A 227 -9.12 -4.33 30.80
C ASN A 227 -9.37 -4.40 32.31
N ARG A 228 -8.99 -3.37 33.08
CA ARG A 228 -9.17 -3.34 34.55
C ARG A 228 -10.14 -2.25 35.02
N ASN A 229 -10.81 -1.54 34.15
CA ASN A 229 -11.92 -0.67 34.55
C ASN A 229 -13.24 -1.34 34.11
N PRO A 230 -14.11 -1.63 35.11
CA PRO A 230 -15.43 -2.19 34.88
C PRO A 230 -16.38 -1.21 34.18
#